data_fff62ee78ac888c249bccd0ac198c8cb
#
_entry.id   fff62ee78ac888c249bccd0ac198c8cb
#
_cell.length_a   1.000
_cell.length_b   1.000
_cell.length_c   1.000
_cell.angle_alpha   90.00
_cell.angle_beta   90.00
_cell.angle_gamma   90.00
#
_symmetry.space_group_name_H-M   'P 1'
#
loop_
_entity.id
_entity.type
_entity.pdbx_description
1 polymer ?
#
loop_
_entity_poly.entity_id
_entity_poly.type
_entity_poly.pdbx_seq_one_letter_code
_entity_poly.pdbx_strand_id
1 'polypeptide(L)'
;LCRAAGVPFVVNDDVECALAVGADGVHVGQDDMACERARALLGPDAIVGVSTQTVEQARAAEAAGADYLGVGGVTGTATKPEAGVLAAEEFRAIVAAVDIPVVAIGGVNAATVPCLSELDVDGAAVVSAIFAADDIEAATRELSRIIDETLSI
;
A
#
# COMPACT_ATOMS: atom_id res chain seq x y z
N LEU A 1 -0.01 3.46 20.29
CA LEU A 1 1.31 2.88 19.91
C LEU A 1 1.92 3.69 18.77
N CYS A 2 1.31 3.78 17.58
CA CYS A 2 1.87 4.44 16.39
C CYS A 2 2.30 5.89 16.70
N ARG A 3 1.42 6.71 17.28
CA ARG A 3 1.73 8.10 17.64
C ARG A 3 2.91 8.22 18.61
N ALA A 4 3.03 7.31 19.58
CA ALA A 4 4.16 7.31 20.52
C ALA A 4 5.49 6.89 19.87
N ALA A 5 5.42 6.17 18.76
CA ALA A 5 6.57 5.75 17.97
C ALA A 5 6.89 6.71 16.79
N GLY A 6 6.05 7.74 16.58
CA GLY A 6 6.21 8.66 15.44
C GLY A 6 5.92 8.00 14.09
N VAL A 7 5.11 6.92 14.07
CA VAL A 7 4.73 6.18 12.87
C VAL A 7 3.30 6.55 12.48
N PRO A 8 3.03 6.93 11.23
CA PRO A 8 1.67 7.20 10.76
C PRO A 8 0.75 5.99 10.94
N PHE A 9 -0.46 6.26 11.40
CA PHE A 9 -1.52 5.26 11.54
C PHE A 9 -2.59 5.48 10.47
N VAL A 10 -2.67 4.58 9.50
CA VAL A 10 -3.63 4.62 8.39
C VAL A 10 -4.65 3.49 8.57
N VAL A 11 -5.94 3.83 8.58
CA VAL A 11 -7.03 2.85 8.66
C VAL A 11 -7.35 2.31 7.26
N ASN A 12 -7.60 1.01 7.15
CA ASN A 12 -7.93 0.39 5.87
C ASN A 12 -9.45 0.37 5.66
N ASP A 13 -9.91 0.78 4.48
CA ASP A 13 -11.29 0.77 3.95
C ASP A 13 -12.27 1.72 4.65
N ASP A 14 -12.19 1.93 5.95
CA ASP A 14 -13.21 2.60 6.77
C ASP A 14 -12.84 4.05 7.12
N VAL A 15 -13.34 5.01 6.33
CA VAL A 15 -13.12 6.45 6.52
C VAL A 15 -13.78 6.97 7.82
N GLU A 16 -14.95 6.43 8.18
CA GLU A 16 -15.65 6.86 9.39
C GLU A 16 -14.90 6.40 10.65
N CYS A 17 -14.35 5.19 10.61
CA CYS A 17 -13.46 4.69 11.66
C CYS A 17 -12.19 5.56 11.75
N ALA A 18 -11.56 5.90 10.63
CA ALA A 18 -10.37 6.75 10.61
C ALA A 18 -10.62 8.10 11.31
N LEU A 19 -11.75 8.74 11.02
CA LEU A 19 -12.18 9.96 11.69
C LEU A 19 -12.42 9.75 13.19
N ALA A 20 -13.15 8.69 13.55
CA ALA A 20 -13.53 8.43 14.93
C ALA A 20 -12.34 8.17 15.86
N VAL A 21 -11.29 7.51 15.35
CA VAL A 21 -10.08 7.19 16.13
C VAL A 21 -8.99 8.25 16.02
N GLY A 22 -9.17 9.25 15.17
CA GLY A 22 -8.17 10.27 14.89
C GLY A 22 -6.91 9.66 14.25
N ALA A 23 -7.11 8.82 13.24
CA ALA A 23 -6.02 8.26 12.45
C ALA A 23 -5.34 9.34 11.61
N ASP A 24 -4.11 9.10 11.21
CA ASP A 24 -3.36 10.02 10.34
C ASP A 24 -3.84 9.94 8.88
N GLY A 25 -4.62 8.90 8.54
CA GLY A 25 -5.19 8.75 7.21
C GLY A 25 -6.03 7.49 7.01
N VAL A 26 -6.36 7.24 5.74
CA VAL A 26 -7.13 6.07 5.29
C VAL A 26 -6.52 5.50 4.01
N HIS A 27 -6.64 4.19 3.83
CA HIS A 27 -6.39 3.53 2.56
C HIS A 27 -7.68 2.92 2.05
N VAL A 28 -8.08 3.23 0.82
CA VAL A 28 -9.34 2.76 0.21
C VAL A 28 -9.10 1.93 -1.05
N GLY A 29 -9.97 0.96 -1.29
CA GLY A 29 -10.03 0.19 -2.53
C GLY A 29 -11.01 0.79 -3.53
N GLN A 30 -11.18 0.10 -4.68
CA GLN A 30 -12.05 0.57 -5.77
C GLN A 30 -13.54 0.46 -5.45
N ASP A 31 -13.92 -0.43 -4.52
CA ASP A 31 -15.32 -0.66 -4.10
C ASP A 31 -15.67 0.10 -2.81
N ASP A 32 -14.71 0.80 -2.22
CA ASP A 32 -14.87 1.57 -1.00
C ASP A 32 -15.31 3.01 -1.28
N MET A 33 -15.19 3.88 -0.29
CA MET A 33 -15.45 5.31 -0.47
C MET A 33 -14.47 5.91 -1.49
N ALA A 34 -15.00 6.64 -2.47
CA ALA A 34 -14.17 7.31 -3.47
C ALA A 34 -13.12 8.24 -2.84
N CYS A 35 -11.92 8.25 -3.40
CA CYS A 35 -10.76 9.02 -2.92
C CYS A 35 -11.08 10.50 -2.69
N GLU A 36 -11.74 11.18 -3.64
CA GLU A 36 -12.15 12.58 -3.51
C GLU A 36 -13.04 12.83 -2.29
N ARG A 37 -13.94 11.89 -2.00
CA ARG A 37 -14.84 12.00 -0.84
C ARG A 37 -14.09 11.74 0.46
N ALA A 38 -13.20 10.76 0.50
CA ALA A 38 -12.34 10.50 1.64
C ALA A 38 -11.48 11.73 1.95
N ARG A 39 -10.84 12.32 0.94
CA ARG A 39 -10.08 13.57 1.04
C ARG A 39 -10.91 14.72 1.56
N ALA A 40 -12.13 14.90 1.06
CA ALA A 40 -13.04 15.97 1.50
C ALA A 40 -13.45 15.84 2.97
N LEU A 41 -13.59 14.60 3.48
CA LEU A 41 -13.97 14.35 4.87
C LEU A 41 -12.78 14.46 5.84
N LEU A 42 -11.62 13.95 5.45
CA LEU A 42 -10.43 13.91 6.31
C LEU A 42 -9.62 15.22 6.29
N GLY A 43 -9.78 16.01 5.24
CA GLY A 43 -9.04 17.27 5.06
C GLY A 43 -7.72 17.12 4.30
N PRO A 44 -7.05 18.26 4.03
CA PRO A 44 -5.88 18.30 3.15
C PRO A 44 -4.62 17.66 3.76
N ASP A 45 -4.54 17.59 5.08
CA ASP A 45 -3.34 17.11 5.78
C ASP A 45 -3.36 15.61 6.07
N ALA A 46 -4.50 14.94 5.83
CA ALA A 46 -4.63 13.50 6.06
C ALA A 46 -3.95 12.70 4.93
N ILE A 47 -3.43 11.53 5.27
CA ILE A 47 -2.87 10.58 4.28
C ILE A 47 -4.02 9.82 3.64
N VAL A 48 -4.16 9.85 2.31
CA VAL A 48 -5.12 9.05 1.56
C VAL A 48 -4.38 8.14 0.57
N GLY A 49 -4.41 6.84 0.84
CA GLY A 49 -3.90 5.82 -0.06
C GLY A 49 -5.02 5.20 -0.89
N VAL A 50 -4.73 4.76 -2.11
CA VAL A 50 -5.71 4.10 -2.99
C VAL A 50 -5.12 2.82 -3.60
N SER A 51 -5.85 1.71 -3.50
CA SER A 51 -5.52 0.48 -4.21
C SER A 51 -5.84 0.61 -5.70
N THR A 52 -4.88 0.29 -6.58
CA THR A 52 -5.04 0.35 -8.03
C THR A 52 -4.48 -0.88 -8.72
N GLN A 53 -5.05 -1.25 -9.87
CA GLN A 53 -4.65 -2.39 -10.69
C GLN A 53 -4.49 -2.04 -12.17
N THR A 54 -4.83 -0.81 -12.58
CA THR A 54 -4.66 -0.33 -13.96
C THR A 54 -4.10 1.08 -13.98
N VAL A 55 -3.51 1.46 -15.11
CA VAL A 55 -3.00 2.82 -15.35
C VAL A 55 -4.11 3.88 -15.21
N GLU A 56 -5.31 3.55 -15.69
CA GLU A 56 -6.46 4.46 -15.61
C GLU A 56 -6.87 4.71 -14.17
N GLN A 57 -6.92 3.66 -13.33
CA GLN A 57 -7.20 3.78 -11.90
C GLN A 57 -6.13 4.59 -11.18
N ALA A 58 -4.85 4.36 -11.50
CA ALA A 58 -3.73 5.07 -10.90
C ALA A 58 -3.81 6.59 -11.17
N ARG A 59 -3.97 6.97 -12.43
CA ARG A 59 -4.14 8.37 -12.81
C ARG A 59 -5.37 9.04 -12.22
N ALA A 60 -6.48 8.30 -12.16
CA ALA A 60 -7.70 8.79 -11.54
C ALA A 60 -7.52 9.03 -10.03
N ALA A 61 -6.85 8.11 -9.32
CA ALA A 61 -6.56 8.24 -7.90
C ALA A 61 -5.65 9.43 -7.61
N GLU A 62 -4.56 9.62 -8.37
CA GLU A 62 -3.67 10.77 -8.26
C GLU A 62 -4.43 12.08 -8.50
N ALA A 63 -5.22 12.17 -9.57
CA ALA A 63 -6.04 13.34 -9.87
C ALA A 63 -7.09 13.64 -8.80
N ALA A 64 -7.58 12.60 -8.10
CA ALA A 64 -8.51 12.69 -6.97
C ALA A 64 -7.84 13.09 -5.64
N GLY A 65 -6.52 13.27 -5.61
CA GLY A 65 -5.76 13.70 -4.44
C GLY A 65 -5.30 12.56 -3.53
N ALA A 66 -5.03 11.38 -4.08
CA ALA A 66 -4.31 10.34 -3.37
C ALA A 66 -2.86 10.77 -3.09
N ASP A 67 -2.34 10.43 -1.91
CA ASP A 67 -0.95 10.69 -1.52
C ASP A 67 -0.02 9.54 -1.91
N TYR A 68 -0.56 8.34 -2.05
CA TYR A 68 0.18 7.17 -2.52
C TYR A 68 -0.77 6.11 -3.11
N LEU A 69 -0.21 5.21 -3.89
CA LEU A 69 -0.93 4.07 -4.43
C LEU A 69 -0.46 2.76 -3.81
N GLY A 70 -1.42 1.87 -3.56
CA GLY A 70 -1.15 0.45 -3.32
C GLY A 70 -1.38 -0.32 -4.60
N VAL A 71 -0.31 -0.83 -5.22
CA VAL A 71 -0.45 -1.64 -6.44
C VAL A 71 -0.33 -3.10 -6.06
N GLY A 72 -1.41 -3.85 -6.28
CA GLY A 72 -1.58 -5.20 -5.79
C GLY A 72 -1.37 -6.28 -6.83
N GLY A 73 -0.97 -7.47 -6.31
CA GLY A 73 -0.77 -8.68 -7.10
C GLY A 73 0.68 -8.94 -7.49
N VAL A 74 1.65 -8.66 -6.61
CA VAL A 74 3.04 -9.10 -6.83
C VAL A 74 3.10 -10.62 -6.96
N THR A 75 2.36 -11.33 -6.10
CA THR A 75 2.09 -12.78 -6.23
C THR A 75 0.68 -13.07 -5.72
N GLY A 76 0.15 -14.27 -6.01
CA GLY A 76 -1.13 -14.70 -5.43
C GLY A 76 -1.12 -14.63 -3.91
N THR A 77 -2.16 -14.05 -3.32
CA THR A 77 -2.28 -13.88 -1.86
C THR A 77 -3.51 -14.57 -1.31
N ALA A 78 -3.38 -15.16 -0.13
CA ALA A 78 -4.50 -15.75 0.60
C ALA A 78 -5.39 -14.69 1.28
N THR A 79 -4.89 -13.46 1.45
CA THR A 79 -5.59 -12.37 2.14
C THR A 79 -6.72 -11.78 1.28
N LYS A 80 -6.50 -11.65 -0.04
CA LYS A 80 -7.52 -11.25 -1.03
C LYS A 80 -7.34 -12.14 -2.27
N PRO A 81 -7.94 -13.33 -2.30
CA PRO A 81 -7.76 -14.30 -3.40
C PRO A 81 -8.26 -13.80 -4.75
N GLU A 82 -9.19 -12.85 -4.75
CA GLU A 82 -9.76 -12.17 -5.92
C GLU A 82 -8.80 -11.14 -6.55
N ALA A 83 -7.81 -10.67 -5.82
CA ALA A 83 -6.77 -9.80 -6.37
C ALA A 83 -5.86 -10.64 -7.26
N GLY A 84 -5.99 -10.47 -8.57
CA GLY A 84 -5.16 -11.14 -9.58
C GLY A 84 -3.67 -10.84 -9.39
N VAL A 85 -2.81 -11.64 -10.01
CA VAL A 85 -1.38 -11.32 -10.14
C VAL A 85 -1.20 -10.43 -11.36
N LEU A 86 -0.62 -9.25 -11.18
CA LEU A 86 -0.27 -8.35 -12.26
C LEU A 86 1.02 -8.83 -12.96
N ALA A 87 1.05 -8.77 -14.29
CA ALA A 87 2.28 -8.95 -15.01
C ALA A 87 3.26 -7.80 -14.70
N ALA A 88 4.56 -8.10 -14.65
CA ALA A 88 5.57 -7.08 -14.30
C ALA A 88 5.54 -5.86 -15.24
N GLU A 89 5.18 -6.05 -16.51
CA GLU A 89 5.03 -4.96 -17.47
C GLU A 89 3.84 -4.05 -17.14
N GLU A 90 2.71 -4.63 -16.73
CA GLU A 90 1.52 -3.87 -16.30
C GLU A 90 1.82 -3.11 -15.01
N PHE A 91 2.52 -3.74 -14.07
CA PHE A 91 2.93 -3.11 -12.82
C PHE A 91 3.81 -1.89 -13.09
N ARG A 92 4.88 -2.04 -13.89
CA ARG A 92 5.76 -0.93 -14.28
C ARG A 92 5.02 0.17 -15.04
N ALA A 93 4.04 -0.18 -15.88
CA ALA A 93 3.22 0.81 -16.56
C ALA A 93 2.38 1.66 -15.60
N ILE A 94 1.89 1.06 -14.50
CA ILE A 94 1.18 1.79 -13.44
C ILE A 94 2.15 2.73 -12.72
N VAL A 95 3.30 2.25 -12.28
CA VAL A 95 4.32 3.07 -11.61
C VAL A 95 4.74 4.25 -12.47
N ALA A 96 5.04 4.01 -13.75
CA ALA A 96 5.45 5.08 -14.69
C ALA A 96 4.35 6.08 -15.06
N ALA A 97 3.10 5.82 -14.67
CA ALA A 97 1.95 6.66 -15.06
C ALA A 97 1.62 7.77 -14.06
N VAL A 98 2.25 7.79 -12.88
CA VAL A 98 1.97 8.69 -11.75
C VAL A 98 3.25 9.25 -11.17
N ASP A 99 3.14 10.41 -10.49
CA ASP A 99 4.26 11.07 -9.81
C ASP A 99 4.22 10.84 -8.27
N ILE A 100 3.14 10.27 -7.75
CA ILE A 100 2.99 9.95 -6.32
C ILE A 100 3.60 8.58 -5.99
N PRO A 101 4.06 8.36 -4.73
CA PRO A 101 4.65 7.10 -4.32
C PRO A 101 3.79 5.87 -4.59
N VAL A 102 4.42 4.79 -5.01
CA VAL A 102 3.77 3.50 -5.24
C VAL A 102 4.32 2.43 -4.32
N VAL A 103 3.43 1.78 -3.58
CA VAL A 103 3.73 0.70 -2.65
C VAL A 103 3.26 -0.64 -3.22
N ALA A 104 4.16 -1.59 -3.33
CA ALA A 104 3.81 -2.95 -3.75
C ALA A 104 3.07 -3.69 -2.64
N ILE A 105 1.93 -4.31 -2.96
CA ILE A 105 1.12 -5.09 -2.02
C ILE A 105 0.65 -6.41 -2.62
N GLY A 106 0.30 -7.37 -1.78
CA GLY A 106 -0.24 -8.66 -2.18
C GLY A 106 0.82 -9.72 -2.44
N GLY A 107 1.00 -10.62 -1.47
CA GLY A 107 1.96 -11.72 -1.52
C GLY A 107 3.41 -11.32 -1.25
N VAL A 108 3.66 -10.11 -0.75
CA VAL A 108 5.00 -9.66 -0.35
C VAL A 108 5.49 -10.44 0.87
N ASN A 109 6.66 -11.06 0.73
CA ASN A 109 7.37 -11.82 1.77
C ASN A 109 8.86 -11.90 1.42
N ALA A 110 9.69 -12.48 2.28
CA ALA A 110 11.15 -12.54 2.11
C ALA A 110 11.59 -13.18 0.78
N ALA A 111 10.81 -14.11 0.22
CA ALA A 111 11.13 -14.74 -1.05
C ALA A 111 10.74 -13.89 -2.27
N THR A 112 9.74 -13.02 -2.14
CA THR A 112 9.23 -12.19 -3.24
C THR A 112 9.77 -10.76 -3.26
N VAL A 113 10.27 -10.26 -2.11
CA VAL A 113 10.89 -8.92 -2.01
C VAL A 113 11.96 -8.69 -3.08
N PRO A 114 12.88 -9.64 -3.40
CA PRO A 114 13.88 -9.40 -4.44
C PRO A 114 13.31 -9.03 -5.81
N CYS A 115 12.07 -9.47 -6.14
CA CYS A 115 11.42 -9.11 -7.40
C CYS A 115 10.99 -7.65 -7.46
N LEU A 116 10.86 -6.97 -6.32
CA LEU A 116 10.42 -5.57 -6.24
C LEU A 116 11.45 -4.61 -6.85
N SER A 117 12.74 -4.96 -6.83
CA SER A 117 13.81 -4.16 -7.44
C SER A 117 13.62 -3.92 -8.94
N GLU A 118 12.84 -4.78 -9.61
CA GLU A 118 12.54 -4.66 -11.04
C GLU A 118 11.27 -3.84 -11.32
N LEU A 119 10.52 -3.46 -10.28
CA LEU A 119 9.22 -2.81 -10.41
C LEU A 119 9.25 -1.29 -10.20
N ASP A 120 10.37 -0.74 -9.76
CA ASP A 120 10.60 0.69 -9.50
C ASP A 120 9.61 1.29 -8.49
N VAL A 121 9.32 0.52 -7.42
CA VAL A 121 8.41 0.92 -6.35
C VAL A 121 9.11 1.61 -5.20
N ASP A 122 8.38 2.47 -4.49
CA ASP A 122 8.89 3.26 -3.36
C ASP A 122 8.83 2.51 -2.02
N GLY A 123 8.10 1.39 -1.96
CA GLY A 123 7.95 0.62 -0.75
C GLY A 123 7.15 -0.66 -0.90
N ALA A 124 6.92 -1.35 0.21
CA ALA A 124 6.16 -2.58 0.25
C ALA A 124 5.19 -2.64 1.45
N ALA A 125 3.97 -3.11 1.20
CA ALA A 125 2.99 -3.39 2.25
C ALA A 125 2.89 -4.90 2.50
N VAL A 126 3.00 -5.28 3.76
CA VAL A 126 3.08 -6.68 4.18
C VAL A 126 2.02 -6.98 5.25
N VAL A 127 1.28 -8.05 5.09
CA VAL A 127 0.28 -8.52 6.06
C VAL A 127 0.65 -9.90 6.61
N SER A 128 0.39 -10.96 5.85
CA SER A 128 0.48 -12.33 6.35
C SER A 128 1.91 -12.75 6.70
N ALA A 129 2.92 -12.28 5.99
CA ALA A 129 4.31 -12.62 6.29
C ALA A 129 4.80 -12.05 7.62
N ILE A 130 4.09 -11.07 8.19
CA ILE A 130 4.32 -10.53 9.54
C ILE A 130 3.34 -11.15 10.52
N PHE A 131 2.03 -11.00 10.30
CA PHE A 131 1.01 -11.34 11.29
C PHE A 131 0.72 -12.84 11.43
N ALA A 132 1.13 -13.68 10.47
CA ALA A 132 1.06 -15.13 10.58
C ALA A 132 2.38 -15.77 11.05
N ALA A 133 3.41 -14.99 11.37
CA ALA A 133 4.65 -15.49 11.92
C ALA A 133 4.54 -15.79 13.41
N ASP A 134 5.25 -16.81 13.89
CA ASP A 134 5.32 -17.15 15.31
C ASP A 134 5.99 -16.03 16.14
N ASP A 135 6.97 -15.34 15.56
CA ASP A 135 7.64 -14.16 16.13
C ASP A 135 7.46 -12.97 15.18
N ILE A 136 6.43 -12.16 15.48
CA ILE A 136 6.06 -10.98 14.67
C ILE A 136 7.19 -9.95 14.64
N GLU A 137 7.88 -9.74 15.76
CA GLU A 137 8.96 -8.75 15.84
C GLU A 137 10.17 -9.17 14.99
N ALA A 138 10.58 -10.44 15.08
CA ALA A 138 11.67 -10.98 14.29
C ALA A 138 11.34 -10.96 12.78
N ALA A 139 10.12 -11.36 12.40
CA ALA A 139 9.66 -11.33 11.01
C ALA A 139 9.63 -9.90 10.44
N THR A 140 9.14 -8.94 11.23
CA THR A 140 9.10 -7.53 10.83
C THR A 140 10.51 -6.98 10.61
N ARG A 141 11.41 -7.22 11.54
CA ARG A 141 12.81 -6.76 11.48
C ARG A 141 13.55 -7.32 10.26
N GLU A 142 13.36 -8.61 10.00
CA GLU A 142 13.98 -9.27 8.85
C GLU A 142 13.43 -8.75 7.52
N LEU A 143 12.11 -8.61 7.41
CA LEU A 143 11.48 -8.06 6.21
C LEU A 143 11.87 -6.61 5.95
N SER A 144 11.90 -5.76 7.00
CA SER A 144 12.37 -4.37 6.87
C SER A 144 13.78 -4.33 6.30
N ARG A 145 14.71 -5.10 6.89
CA ARG A 145 16.09 -5.18 6.40
C ARG A 145 16.18 -5.58 4.92
N ILE A 146 15.44 -6.63 4.52
CA ILE A 146 15.47 -7.11 3.13
C ILE A 146 14.88 -6.07 2.18
N ILE A 147 13.79 -5.40 2.57
CA ILE A 147 13.15 -4.35 1.77
C ILE A 147 14.09 -3.15 1.61
N ASP A 148 14.68 -2.66 2.70
CA ASP A 148 15.61 -1.54 2.68
C ASP A 148 16.82 -1.82 1.77
N GLU A 149 17.39 -3.03 1.87
CA GLU A 149 18.50 -3.47 1.02
C GLU A 149 18.10 -3.61 -0.46
N THR A 150 16.85 -4.05 -0.74
CA THR A 150 16.37 -4.29 -2.10
C THR A 150 16.00 -3.00 -2.82
N LEU A 151 15.30 -2.09 -2.13
CA LEU A 151 14.80 -0.84 -2.69
C LEU A 151 15.76 0.33 -2.48
N SER A 152 16.84 0.14 -1.70
CA SER A 152 17.84 1.19 -1.38
C SER A 152 17.23 2.42 -0.70
N ILE A 153 16.26 2.20 0.22
CA ILE A 153 15.55 3.23 1.01
C ILE A 153 15.98 3.26 2.47
#